data_5d046c84077fed8422161b0325298e85
#
_entry.id   5d046c84077fed8422161b0325298e85
#
_cell.length_a   1.000
_cell.length_b   1.000
_cell.length_c   1.000
_cell.angle_alpha   90.00
_cell.angle_beta   90.00
_cell.angle_gamma   90.00
#
_symmetry.space_group_name_H-M   'P 1'
#
loop_
_entity.id
_entity.type
_entity.pdbx_description
1 polymer ?
#
loop_
_entity_poly.entity_id
_entity_poly.type
_entity_poly.pdbx_seq_one_letter_code
_entity_poly.pdbx_strand_id
1 'polypeptide(L)'
;VAADGAEAVEAALKPPGQIATLILPADTAWNRTAATVKPASPSSAKAYDENAVDEVASVLMGDEPCVILMNGHITSEKSELADRIAQATGARVIMDTFIPRLQRGAGRAELLRLPYFGEQAAEVLEGTRHIILCSSQPPVTFFAYPDKPNWLTPEGCALHTLVERDQDVVGALGALAEKVGADGVEANLVALERPELPKGELNPMSIGASLANQFPEDAIVVDEGGTCGGGATMLTRTCPPHDWLMLTGGSIGYGMPCATGAAVASPYRRVICLQADGGGMYTV
;
A
#
# COMPACT_ATOMS: atom_id res chain seq x y z
N VAL A 1 29.64 -16.06 -10.38
CA VAL A 1 28.28 -16.61 -10.33
C VAL A 1 27.74 -16.75 -8.92
N ALA A 2 28.46 -17.44 -7.98
CA ALA A 2 27.96 -17.59 -6.61
C ALA A 2 27.87 -16.25 -5.87
N ALA A 3 28.87 -15.37 -6.02
CA ALA A 3 28.82 -14.01 -5.46
C ALA A 3 27.71 -13.16 -6.10
N ASP A 4 27.58 -13.20 -7.43
CA ASP A 4 26.54 -12.45 -8.15
C ASP A 4 25.12 -12.90 -7.74
N GLY A 5 24.96 -14.23 -7.50
CA GLY A 5 23.71 -14.77 -6.97
C GLY A 5 23.40 -14.27 -5.55
N ALA A 6 24.39 -14.21 -4.67
CA ALA A 6 24.24 -13.67 -3.32
C ALA A 6 23.93 -12.15 -3.36
N GLU A 7 24.58 -11.39 -4.23
CA GLU A 7 24.34 -9.97 -4.43
C GLU A 7 22.91 -9.72 -4.96
N ALA A 8 22.43 -10.52 -5.90
CA ALA A 8 21.06 -10.43 -6.38
C ALA A 8 20.03 -10.69 -5.28
N VAL A 9 20.28 -11.68 -4.41
CA VAL A 9 19.43 -11.96 -3.25
C VAL A 9 19.48 -10.80 -2.24
N GLU A 10 20.66 -10.25 -1.96
CA GLU A 10 20.81 -9.09 -1.08
C GLU A 10 20.06 -7.87 -1.63
N ALA A 11 20.21 -7.59 -2.94
CA ALA A 11 19.49 -6.51 -3.59
C ALA A 11 17.97 -6.70 -3.52
N ALA A 12 17.47 -7.93 -3.71
CA ALA A 12 16.04 -8.23 -3.61
C ALA A 12 15.49 -8.05 -2.19
N LEU A 13 16.30 -8.34 -1.17
CA LEU A 13 15.92 -8.23 0.25
C LEU A 13 16.07 -6.81 0.81
N LYS A 14 16.75 -5.91 0.11
CA LYS A 14 16.93 -4.52 0.56
C LYS A 14 15.56 -3.82 0.70
N PRO A 15 15.26 -3.16 1.84
CA PRO A 15 13.99 -2.46 2.00
C PRO A 15 13.71 -1.44 0.88
N PRO A 16 12.46 -1.37 0.42
CA PRO A 16 11.23 -2.08 0.85
C PRO A 16 11.05 -3.47 0.23
N GLY A 17 12.05 -4.03 -0.37
CA GLY A 17 12.04 -5.16 -1.27
C GLY A 17 11.93 -4.72 -2.73
N GLN A 18 12.66 -5.39 -3.62
CA GLN A 18 12.68 -5.07 -5.04
C GLN A 18 12.95 -6.29 -5.90
N ILE A 19 12.66 -6.18 -7.19
CA ILE A 19 13.00 -7.21 -8.16
C ILE A 19 14.49 -7.07 -8.50
N ALA A 20 15.24 -8.14 -8.31
CA ALA A 20 16.62 -8.23 -8.78
C ALA A 20 16.70 -9.25 -9.92
N THR A 21 17.24 -8.82 -11.07
CA THR A 21 17.38 -9.67 -12.24
C THR A 21 18.85 -10.08 -12.40
N LEU A 22 19.12 -11.40 -12.37
CA LEU A 22 20.43 -11.97 -12.64
C LEU A 22 20.40 -12.67 -14.00
N ILE A 23 21.18 -12.18 -14.95
CA ILE A 23 21.37 -12.82 -16.25
C ILE A 23 22.48 -13.86 -16.12
N LEU A 24 22.12 -15.13 -16.27
CA LEU A 24 23.06 -16.25 -16.13
C LEU A 24 23.34 -16.89 -17.50
N PRO A 25 24.49 -16.62 -18.14
CA PRO A 25 24.86 -17.25 -19.40
C PRO A 25 24.98 -18.78 -19.25
N ALA A 26 24.71 -19.51 -20.34
CA ALA A 26 24.67 -20.97 -20.33
C ALA A 26 25.99 -21.63 -19.91
N ASP A 27 27.13 -21.08 -20.35
CA ASP A 27 28.47 -21.58 -20.03
C ASP A 27 28.77 -21.46 -18.52
N THR A 28 28.32 -20.37 -17.88
CA THR A 28 28.45 -20.22 -16.41
C THR A 28 27.54 -21.14 -15.63
N ALA A 29 26.35 -21.47 -16.18
CA ALA A 29 25.42 -22.41 -15.57
C ALA A 29 25.93 -23.85 -15.56
N TRP A 30 26.73 -24.23 -16.57
CA TRP A 30 27.21 -25.61 -16.74
C TRP A 30 28.59 -25.87 -16.13
N ASN A 31 29.36 -24.82 -15.86
CA ASN A 31 30.69 -24.98 -15.29
C ASN A 31 30.62 -25.28 -13.79
N ARG A 32 31.57 -26.07 -13.32
CA ARG A 32 31.73 -26.33 -11.88
C ARG A 32 32.33 -25.11 -11.18
N THR A 33 31.84 -24.83 -9.98
CA THR A 33 32.44 -23.85 -9.08
C THR A 33 32.78 -24.50 -7.74
N ALA A 34 33.90 -24.14 -7.16
CA ALA A 34 34.25 -24.47 -5.78
C ALA A 34 33.96 -23.28 -4.83
N ALA A 35 33.50 -22.15 -5.38
CA ALA A 35 33.21 -20.96 -4.58
C ALA A 35 32.00 -21.19 -3.69
N THR A 36 32.14 -20.88 -2.41
CA THR A 36 31.04 -20.76 -1.46
C THR A 36 30.89 -19.31 -1.06
N VAL A 37 29.66 -18.86 -0.90
CA VAL A 37 29.35 -17.51 -0.42
C VAL A 37 28.53 -17.59 0.85
N LYS A 38 28.63 -16.56 1.69
CA LYS A 38 27.74 -16.45 2.85
C LYS A 38 26.33 -16.14 2.37
N PRO A 39 25.30 -16.66 3.07
CA PRO A 39 23.93 -16.21 2.81
C PRO A 39 23.82 -14.70 2.88
N ALA A 40 23.01 -14.11 2.00
CA ALA A 40 22.67 -12.70 2.06
C ALA A 40 21.98 -12.38 3.39
N SER A 41 22.31 -11.26 3.98
CA SER A 41 21.65 -10.76 5.18
C SER A 41 20.75 -9.58 4.80
N PRO A 42 19.47 -9.56 5.22
CA PRO A 42 18.63 -8.39 5.01
C PRO A 42 19.28 -7.15 5.63
N SER A 43 19.33 -6.06 4.87
CA SER A 43 19.72 -4.75 5.41
C SER A 43 18.51 -4.10 6.11
N SER A 44 18.77 -3.24 7.10
CA SER A 44 17.74 -2.37 7.66
C SER A 44 17.38 -1.24 6.69
N ALA A 45 16.22 -0.63 6.89
CA ALA A 45 15.87 0.61 6.21
C ALA A 45 16.90 1.71 6.53
N LYS A 46 17.10 2.63 5.61
CA LYS A 46 17.93 3.81 5.86
C LYS A 46 17.24 4.73 6.87
N ALA A 47 18.01 5.54 7.57
CA ALA A 47 17.47 6.61 8.39
C ALA A 47 16.69 7.61 7.50
N TYR A 48 15.64 8.19 8.07
CA TYR A 48 14.92 9.32 7.45
C TYR A 48 15.74 10.62 7.61
N ASP A 49 15.38 11.65 6.86
CA ASP A 49 16.01 12.97 6.94
C ASP A 49 15.21 13.86 7.93
N GLU A 50 15.87 14.29 9.01
CA GLU A 50 15.27 15.18 10.00
C GLU A 50 14.92 16.55 9.43
N ASN A 51 15.69 17.05 8.45
CA ASN A 51 15.37 18.33 7.79
C ASN A 51 14.07 18.22 6.97
N ALA A 52 13.83 17.09 6.31
CA ALA A 52 12.58 16.85 5.61
C ALA A 52 11.38 16.81 6.58
N VAL A 53 11.57 16.21 7.75
CA VAL A 53 10.54 16.23 8.82
C VAL A 53 10.27 17.66 9.30
N ASP A 54 11.30 18.48 9.50
CA ASP A 54 11.16 19.88 9.92
C ASP A 54 10.43 20.73 8.88
N GLU A 55 10.80 20.58 7.61
CA GLU A 55 10.14 21.25 6.47
C GLU A 55 8.66 20.87 6.41
N VAL A 56 8.35 19.57 6.42
CA VAL A 56 6.97 19.08 6.34
C VAL A 56 6.15 19.50 7.56
N ALA A 57 6.71 19.47 8.76
CA ALA A 57 6.03 19.96 9.96
C ALA A 57 5.67 21.44 9.83
N SER A 58 6.59 22.27 9.32
CA SER A 58 6.33 23.70 9.07
C SER A 58 5.19 23.92 8.07
N VAL A 59 5.15 23.12 6.98
CA VAL A 59 4.08 23.16 5.98
C VAL A 59 2.74 22.75 6.57
N LEU A 60 2.70 21.66 7.33
CA LEU A 60 1.47 21.13 7.93
C LEU A 60 0.88 22.02 9.03
N MET A 61 1.71 22.81 9.69
CA MET A 61 1.26 23.80 10.69
C MET A 61 0.81 25.12 10.06
N GLY A 62 0.91 25.28 8.76
CA GLY A 62 0.37 26.41 8.00
C GLY A 62 -1.13 26.30 7.77
N ASP A 63 -1.71 27.31 7.12
CA ASP A 63 -3.15 27.40 6.86
C ASP A 63 -3.58 26.85 5.49
N GLU A 64 -2.62 26.39 4.66
CA GLU A 64 -2.92 25.90 3.30
C GLU A 64 -3.33 24.42 3.30
N PRO A 65 -4.27 24.01 2.40
CA PRO A 65 -4.75 22.62 2.34
C PRO A 65 -3.66 21.63 1.97
N CYS A 66 -3.40 20.66 2.86
CA CYS A 66 -2.38 19.63 2.70
C CYS A 66 -2.98 18.23 2.50
N VAL A 67 -2.29 17.41 1.72
CA VAL A 67 -2.52 15.97 1.57
C VAL A 67 -1.24 15.21 1.92
N ILE A 68 -1.33 14.21 2.77
CA ILE A 68 -0.28 13.21 2.99
C ILE A 68 -0.61 12.02 2.08
N LEU A 69 0.19 11.80 1.04
CA LEU A 69 0.04 10.69 0.11
C LEU A 69 0.97 9.55 0.50
N MET A 70 0.39 8.41 0.88
CA MET A 70 1.11 7.24 1.38
C MET A 70 1.16 6.11 0.35
N ASN A 71 2.28 5.42 0.29
CA ASN A 71 2.46 4.19 -0.50
C ASN A 71 3.29 3.16 0.27
N GLY A 72 3.53 2.00 -0.34
CA GLY A 72 4.26 0.89 0.24
C GLY A 72 3.40 0.01 1.15
N HIS A 73 4.02 -0.68 2.09
CA HIS A 73 3.31 -1.48 3.09
C HIS A 73 2.74 -0.57 4.17
N ILE A 74 1.43 -0.37 4.15
CA ILE A 74 0.72 0.43 5.15
C ILE A 74 0.29 -0.49 6.30
N THR A 75 1.06 -0.46 7.38
CA THR A 75 0.74 -1.16 8.64
C THR A 75 -0.23 -0.34 9.47
N SER A 76 -0.85 -0.95 10.50
CA SER A 76 -1.72 -0.21 11.43
C SER A 76 -0.98 0.95 12.10
N GLU A 77 0.26 0.75 12.50
CA GLU A 77 1.09 1.79 13.12
C GLU A 77 1.26 3.00 12.20
N LYS A 78 1.55 2.78 10.91
CA LYS A 78 1.68 3.86 9.93
C LYS A 78 0.37 4.59 9.70
N SER A 79 -0.74 3.87 9.57
CA SER A 79 -2.06 4.49 9.36
C SER A 79 -2.52 5.26 10.60
N GLU A 80 -2.26 4.77 11.79
CA GLU A 80 -2.60 5.43 13.05
C GLU A 80 -1.77 6.71 13.26
N LEU A 81 -0.45 6.66 13.00
CA LEU A 81 0.41 7.86 13.06
C LEU A 81 -0.06 8.92 12.05
N ALA A 82 -0.34 8.52 10.82
CA ALA A 82 -0.81 9.42 9.78
C ALA A 82 -2.18 10.04 10.13
N ASP A 83 -3.11 9.27 10.69
CA ASP A 83 -4.42 9.76 11.13
C ASP A 83 -4.28 10.76 12.29
N ARG A 84 -3.41 10.51 13.28
CA ARG A 84 -3.12 11.47 14.37
C ARG A 84 -2.56 12.78 13.83
N ILE A 85 -1.61 12.71 12.89
CA ILE A 85 -1.05 13.90 12.22
C ILE A 85 -2.18 14.66 11.51
N ALA A 86 -3.04 13.96 10.78
CA ALA A 86 -4.17 14.55 10.07
C ALA A 86 -5.12 15.29 11.03
N GLN A 87 -5.47 14.68 12.16
CA GLN A 87 -6.34 15.28 13.15
C GLN A 87 -5.69 16.53 13.81
N ALA A 88 -4.38 16.50 14.06
CA ALA A 88 -3.68 17.62 14.67
C ALA A 88 -3.52 18.80 13.70
N THR A 89 -3.39 18.56 12.40
CA THR A 89 -3.03 19.59 11.40
C THR A 89 -4.15 19.95 10.44
N GLY A 90 -5.23 19.14 10.38
CA GLY A 90 -6.27 19.28 9.39
C GLY A 90 -5.90 18.75 7.99
N ALA A 91 -4.73 18.16 7.82
CA ALA A 91 -4.32 17.52 6.57
C ALA A 91 -5.21 16.31 6.26
N ARG A 92 -5.38 15.99 4.97
CA ARG A 92 -6.03 14.75 4.54
C ARG A 92 -4.98 13.66 4.34
N VAL A 93 -5.26 12.45 4.78
CA VAL A 93 -4.40 11.29 4.48
C VAL A 93 -5.03 10.45 3.39
N ILE A 94 -4.26 10.19 2.34
CA ILE A 94 -4.68 9.43 1.17
C ILE A 94 -3.63 8.37 0.90
N MET A 95 -4.05 7.12 0.67
CA MET A 95 -3.15 6.10 0.13
C MET A 95 -3.22 6.09 -1.39
N ASP A 96 -2.12 5.75 -2.03
CA ASP A 96 -2.03 5.62 -3.48
C ASP A 96 -3.02 4.58 -4.02
N THR A 97 -3.35 4.68 -5.31
CA THR A 97 -4.31 3.79 -5.98
C THR A 97 -3.91 2.31 -5.84
N PHE A 98 -2.63 2.00 -5.97
CA PHE A 98 -2.09 0.66 -5.86
C PHE A 98 -0.99 0.61 -4.82
N ILE A 99 -1.28 -0.02 -3.69
CA ILE A 99 -0.32 -0.31 -2.63
C ILE A 99 -0.14 -1.83 -2.49
N PRO A 100 1.06 -2.31 -2.16
CA PRO A 100 1.29 -3.76 -2.09
C PRO A 100 0.55 -4.43 -0.93
N ARG A 101 0.43 -3.77 0.21
CA ARG A 101 -0.21 -4.31 1.40
C ARG A 101 -0.80 -3.23 2.29
N LEU A 102 -2.04 -3.45 2.73
CA LEU A 102 -2.75 -2.64 3.70
C LEU A 102 -3.19 -3.49 4.89
N GLN A 103 -2.86 -3.08 6.11
CA GLN A 103 -3.51 -3.59 7.31
C GLN A 103 -4.75 -2.75 7.59
N ARG A 104 -5.95 -3.36 7.57
CA ARG A 104 -7.22 -2.66 7.68
C ARG A 104 -8.23 -3.46 8.53
N GLY A 105 -9.41 -2.91 8.71
CA GLY A 105 -10.48 -3.50 9.50
C GLY A 105 -10.67 -2.84 10.85
N ALA A 106 -11.48 -3.43 11.69
CA ALA A 106 -11.78 -2.93 13.04
C ALA A 106 -10.51 -2.72 13.86
N GLY A 107 -10.48 -1.65 14.63
CA GLY A 107 -9.32 -1.27 15.42
C GLY A 107 -8.13 -0.74 14.60
N ARG A 108 -8.34 -0.35 13.34
CA ARG A 108 -7.36 0.28 12.45
C ARG A 108 -7.85 1.64 12.00
N ALA A 109 -6.94 2.57 11.73
CA ALA A 109 -7.31 3.82 11.09
C ALA A 109 -7.64 3.58 9.60
N GLU A 110 -8.73 4.19 9.12
CA GLU A 110 -9.15 4.08 7.72
C GLU A 110 -8.49 5.18 6.90
N LEU A 111 -7.89 4.80 5.77
CA LEU A 111 -7.31 5.74 4.82
C LEU A 111 -8.14 5.78 3.54
N LEU A 112 -8.33 6.98 3.01
CA LEU A 112 -8.95 7.17 1.70
C LEU A 112 -7.98 6.66 0.63
N ARG A 113 -8.47 5.83 -0.29
CA ARG A 113 -7.71 5.39 -1.46
C ARG A 113 -7.89 6.37 -2.60
N LEU A 114 -6.80 6.78 -3.24
CA LEU A 114 -6.85 7.59 -4.46
C LEU A 114 -7.57 6.79 -5.57
N PRO A 115 -8.62 7.35 -6.18
CA PRO A 115 -9.39 6.64 -7.21
C PRO A 115 -8.54 6.20 -8.40
N TYR A 116 -8.97 5.11 -9.04
CA TYR A 116 -8.30 4.57 -10.24
C TYR A 116 -8.47 5.47 -11.47
N PHE A 117 -9.66 6.05 -11.66
CA PHE A 117 -9.92 6.95 -12.79
C PHE A 117 -9.33 8.32 -12.53
N GLY A 118 -8.55 8.83 -13.48
CA GLY A 118 -7.81 10.08 -13.35
C GLY A 118 -8.70 11.27 -13.03
N GLU A 119 -9.92 11.34 -13.58
CA GLU A 119 -10.88 12.41 -13.32
C GLU A 119 -11.32 12.43 -11.84
N GLN A 120 -11.63 11.26 -11.31
CA GLN A 120 -12.03 11.13 -9.91
C GLN A 120 -10.85 11.41 -8.97
N ALA A 121 -9.65 10.98 -9.35
CA ALA A 121 -8.44 11.27 -8.60
C ALA A 121 -8.10 12.77 -8.59
N ALA A 122 -8.25 13.44 -9.73
CA ALA A 122 -8.08 14.89 -9.84
C ALA A 122 -9.11 15.65 -8.97
N GLU A 123 -10.37 15.21 -8.95
CA GLU A 123 -11.43 15.75 -8.11
C GLU A 123 -11.12 15.60 -6.61
N VAL A 124 -10.58 14.43 -6.20
CA VAL A 124 -10.14 14.20 -4.81
C VAL A 124 -8.98 15.11 -4.41
N LEU A 125 -8.09 15.44 -5.35
CA LEU A 125 -6.92 16.31 -5.10
C LEU A 125 -7.22 17.80 -5.33
N GLU A 126 -8.40 18.16 -5.82
CA GLU A 126 -8.76 19.56 -6.08
C GLU A 126 -8.61 20.43 -4.84
N GLY A 127 -8.10 21.64 -5.03
CA GLY A 127 -7.87 22.60 -3.95
C GLY A 127 -6.65 22.31 -3.05
N THR A 128 -5.95 21.19 -3.25
CA THR A 128 -4.72 20.88 -2.49
C THR A 128 -3.59 21.83 -2.90
N ARG A 129 -2.90 22.40 -1.91
CA ARG A 129 -1.76 23.30 -2.09
C ARG A 129 -0.42 22.63 -1.82
N HIS A 130 -0.42 21.60 -0.96
CA HIS A 130 0.77 20.84 -0.62
C HIS A 130 0.46 19.34 -0.63
N ILE A 131 1.26 18.55 -1.31
CA ILE A 131 1.24 17.09 -1.23
C ILE A 131 2.54 16.62 -0.57
N ILE A 132 2.41 15.97 0.57
CA ILE A 132 3.48 15.36 1.32
C ILE A 132 3.62 13.90 0.87
N LEU A 133 4.73 13.57 0.24
CA LEU A 133 5.03 12.22 -0.26
C LEU A 133 5.62 11.38 0.88
N CYS A 134 4.87 10.39 1.34
CA CYS A 134 5.28 9.44 2.37
C CYS A 134 5.47 8.06 1.72
N SER A 135 6.71 7.70 1.40
CA SER A 135 7.05 6.49 0.64
C SER A 135 6.32 6.40 -0.72
N SER A 136 5.89 7.53 -1.24
CA SER A 136 5.09 7.66 -2.46
C SER A 136 5.85 8.42 -3.55
N GLN A 137 5.32 8.38 -4.76
CA GLN A 137 5.72 9.23 -5.88
C GLN A 137 4.61 10.26 -6.14
N PRO A 138 4.90 11.35 -6.88
CA PRO A 138 3.86 12.26 -7.32
C PRO A 138 2.72 11.52 -8.01
N PRO A 139 1.44 11.87 -7.74
CA PRO A 139 0.30 11.14 -8.26
C PRO A 139 0.17 11.30 -9.78
N VAL A 140 0.02 10.18 -10.46
CA VAL A 140 -0.17 10.10 -11.92
C VAL A 140 -1.32 9.15 -12.24
N THR A 141 -1.93 9.29 -13.43
CA THR A 141 -2.91 8.31 -13.90
C THR A 141 -2.23 7.00 -14.25
N PHE A 142 -2.96 5.89 -14.07
CA PHE A 142 -2.42 4.58 -14.40
C PHE A 142 -2.19 4.40 -15.90
N PHE A 143 -3.08 4.94 -16.74
CA PHE A 143 -2.93 4.96 -18.20
C PHE A 143 -2.89 6.37 -18.72
N ALA A 144 -2.11 6.59 -19.77
CA ALA A 144 -2.16 7.80 -20.58
C ALA A 144 -3.39 7.73 -21.51
N TYR A 145 -4.40 8.54 -21.23
CA TYR A 145 -5.56 8.69 -22.10
C TYR A 145 -5.41 9.92 -23.00
N PRO A 146 -5.85 9.86 -24.28
CA PRO A 146 -5.91 11.04 -25.12
C PRO A 146 -6.75 12.14 -24.47
N ASP A 147 -6.30 13.37 -24.59
CA ASP A 147 -6.99 14.59 -24.13
C ASP A 147 -7.27 14.66 -22.63
N LYS A 148 -6.56 13.87 -21.82
CA LYS A 148 -6.68 13.88 -20.35
C LYS A 148 -5.33 14.11 -19.69
N PRO A 149 -5.29 14.82 -18.55
CA PRO A 149 -4.04 15.02 -17.82
C PRO A 149 -3.55 13.68 -17.26
N ASN A 150 -2.27 13.40 -17.43
CA ASN A 150 -1.61 12.24 -16.83
C ASN A 150 -1.01 12.56 -15.46
N TRP A 151 -0.68 13.82 -15.25
CA TRP A 151 -0.16 14.36 -14.00
C TRP A 151 -1.32 14.86 -13.16
N LEU A 152 -1.46 14.32 -11.96
CA LEU A 152 -2.61 14.57 -11.08
C LEU A 152 -2.33 15.58 -9.98
N THR A 153 -1.08 16.02 -9.83
CA THR A 153 -0.75 17.12 -8.93
C THR A 153 -1.43 18.40 -9.42
N PRO A 154 -2.27 19.06 -8.60
CA PRO A 154 -2.93 20.30 -9.00
C PRO A 154 -1.94 21.39 -9.41
N GLU A 155 -2.36 22.28 -10.31
CA GLU A 155 -1.54 23.44 -10.72
C GLU A 155 -1.22 24.32 -9.50
N GLY A 156 0.06 24.68 -9.36
CA GLY A 156 0.54 25.47 -8.24
C GLY A 156 0.61 24.72 -6.90
N CYS A 157 0.36 23.42 -6.88
CA CYS A 157 0.55 22.58 -5.70
C CYS A 157 2.04 22.24 -5.52
N ALA A 158 2.58 22.44 -4.34
CA ALA A 158 3.95 22.06 -3.98
C ALA A 158 4.03 20.60 -3.55
N LEU A 159 5.15 19.96 -3.89
CA LEU A 159 5.44 18.57 -3.51
C LEU A 159 6.57 18.58 -2.47
N HIS A 160 6.38 17.88 -1.37
CA HIS A 160 7.34 17.70 -0.29
C HIS A 160 7.57 16.22 -0.04
N THR A 161 8.81 15.77 0.00
CA THR A 161 9.14 14.38 0.33
C THR A 161 9.42 14.27 1.82
N LEU A 162 8.53 13.64 2.58
CA LEU A 162 8.76 13.35 4.00
C LEU A 162 9.78 12.21 4.15
N VAL A 163 9.58 11.13 3.39
CA VAL A 163 10.38 9.91 3.52
C VAL A 163 10.34 9.10 2.22
N GLU A 164 11.51 8.61 1.82
CA GLU A 164 11.67 7.74 0.64
C GLU A 164 11.29 6.29 0.96
N ARG A 165 11.11 5.48 -0.10
CA ARG A 165 10.66 4.07 0.03
C ARG A 165 11.62 3.17 0.80
N ASP A 166 12.92 3.46 0.77
CA ASP A 166 13.97 2.66 1.40
C ASP A 166 14.40 3.18 2.78
N GLN A 167 13.71 4.21 3.27
CA GLN A 167 13.94 4.83 4.57
C GLN A 167 12.95 4.33 5.65
N ASP A 168 13.24 4.68 6.91
CA ASP A 168 12.38 4.37 8.06
C ASP A 168 11.11 5.25 8.07
N VAL A 169 10.05 4.74 7.48
CA VAL A 169 8.76 5.43 7.39
C VAL A 169 8.10 5.61 8.75
N VAL A 170 8.22 4.63 9.65
CA VAL A 170 7.62 4.70 10.99
C VAL A 170 8.34 5.76 11.82
N GLY A 171 9.66 5.76 11.79
CA GLY A 171 10.47 6.77 12.46
C GLY A 171 10.16 8.19 11.98
N ALA A 172 10.05 8.39 10.65
CA ALA A 172 9.70 9.69 10.06
C ALA A 172 8.32 10.17 10.48
N LEU A 173 7.29 9.30 10.41
CA LEU A 173 5.93 9.63 10.85
C LEU A 173 5.87 9.90 12.36
N GLY A 174 6.60 9.14 13.19
CA GLY A 174 6.69 9.36 14.63
C GLY A 174 7.30 10.71 14.96
N ALA A 175 8.44 11.05 14.34
CA ALA A 175 9.09 12.34 14.51
C ALA A 175 8.21 13.50 14.03
N LEU A 176 7.49 13.32 12.93
CA LEU A 176 6.54 14.31 12.43
C LEU A 176 5.37 14.51 13.40
N ALA A 177 4.80 13.42 13.93
CA ALA A 177 3.71 13.46 14.90
C ALA A 177 4.11 14.25 16.16
N GLU A 178 5.32 14.05 16.68
CA GLU A 178 5.88 14.82 17.80
C GLU A 178 5.96 16.31 17.46
N LYS A 179 6.51 16.64 16.28
CA LYS A 179 6.72 18.05 15.87
C LYS A 179 5.41 18.82 15.64
N VAL A 180 4.36 18.17 15.17
CA VAL A 180 3.04 18.80 14.97
C VAL A 180 2.11 18.68 16.19
N GLY A 181 2.60 18.12 17.30
CA GLY A 181 1.83 18.00 18.55
C GLY A 181 0.74 16.92 18.50
N ALA A 182 0.93 15.88 17.68
CA ALA A 182 -0.03 14.78 17.52
C ALA A 182 0.14 13.65 18.54
N ASP A 183 1.14 13.69 19.43
CA ASP A 183 1.42 12.62 20.41
C ASP A 183 0.27 12.34 21.38
N GLY A 184 -0.49 13.37 21.74
CA GLY A 184 -1.65 13.24 22.63
C GLY A 184 -2.98 12.99 21.90
N VAL A 185 -2.96 12.88 20.57
CA VAL A 185 -4.16 12.67 19.75
C VAL A 185 -4.44 11.17 19.64
N GLU A 186 -5.67 10.75 19.91
CA GLU A 186 -6.09 9.38 19.67
C GLU A 186 -6.48 9.20 18.19
N ALA A 187 -6.05 8.10 17.56
CA ALA A 187 -6.42 7.81 16.18
C ALA A 187 -7.90 7.43 16.07
N ASN A 188 -8.53 7.80 14.95
CA ASN A 188 -9.90 7.40 14.62
C ASN A 188 -9.91 5.94 14.15
N LEU A 189 -10.21 5.03 15.04
CA LEU A 189 -10.22 3.60 14.75
C LEU A 189 -11.60 3.14 14.28
N VAL A 190 -11.62 2.34 13.23
CA VAL A 190 -12.85 1.75 12.68
C VAL A 190 -13.48 0.82 13.71
N ALA A 191 -14.78 0.96 13.95
CA ALA A 191 -15.55 0.04 14.77
C ALA A 191 -15.82 -1.29 14.02
N LEU A 192 -15.92 -2.39 14.77
CA LEU A 192 -16.30 -3.68 14.19
C LEU A 192 -17.79 -3.66 13.82
N GLU A 193 -18.07 -3.84 12.55
CA GLU A 193 -19.43 -3.99 12.03
C GLU A 193 -19.48 -5.11 10.99
N ARG A 194 -20.56 -5.90 11.03
CA ARG A 194 -20.84 -6.92 10.04
C ARG A 194 -22.21 -6.65 9.42
N PRO A 195 -22.31 -6.53 8.09
CA PRO A 195 -23.59 -6.38 7.43
C PRO A 195 -24.44 -7.65 7.60
N GLU A 196 -25.76 -7.53 7.49
CA GLU A 196 -26.62 -8.70 7.42
C GLU A 196 -26.33 -9.53 6.17
N LEU A 197 -26.58 -10.84 6.26
CA LEU A 197 -26.43 -11.74 5.12
C LEU A 197 -27.47 -11.34 4.04
N PRO A 198 -27.02 -10.93 2.83
CA PRO A 198 -27.92 -10.50 1.78
C PRO A 198 -28.80 -11.64 1.26
N LYS A 199 -29.94 -11.28 0.71
CA LYS A 199 -30.88 -12.20 0.03
C LYS A 199 -31.10 -11.73 -1.42
N GLY A 200 -31.42 -12.65 -2.30
CA GLY A 200 -31.72 -12.36 -3.69
C GLY A 200 -30.57 -12.67 -4.65
N GLU A 201 -30.47 -11.93 -5.74
CA GLU A 201 -29.51 -12.18 -6.82
C GLU A 201 -28.07 -11.78 -6.44
N LEU A 202 -27.12 -12.49 -7.02
CA LEU A 202 -25.72 -12.16 -6.87
C LEU A 202 -25.37 -10.91 -7.70
N ASN A 203 -24.71 -9.97 -7.04
CA ASN A 203 -24.11 -8.77 -7.62
C ASN A 203 -22.89 -8.36 -6.80
N PRO A 204 -22.05 -7.43 -7.26
CA PRO A 204 -20.83 -7.05 -6.53
C PRO A 204 -21.07 -6.68 -5.05
N MET A 205 -22.19 -6.01 -4.76
CA MET A 205 -22.52 -5.60 -3.39
C MET A 205 -23.00 -6.78 -2.53
N SER A 206 -23.85 -7.67 -3.06
CA SER A 206 -24.30 -8.85 -2.32
C SER A 206 -23.18 -9.86 -2.07
N ILE A 207 -22.22 -9.99 -3.02
CA ILE A 207 -21.00 -10.79 -2.85
C ILE A 207 -20.15 -10.17 -1.73
N GLY A 208 -19.91 -8.86 -1.77
CA GLY A 208 -19.16 -8.14 -0.73
C GLY A 208 -19.81 -8.26 0.66
N ALA A 209 -21.15 -8.11 0.74
CA ALA A 209 -21.88 -8.25 2.00
C ALA A 209 -21.84 -9.69 2.56
N SER A 210 -21.94 -10.71 1.69
CA SER A 210 -21.80 -12.12 2.09
C SER A 210 -20.41 -12.40 2.65
N LEU A 211 -19.38 -11.90 1.98
CA LEU A 211 -18.01 -11.99 2.45
C LEU A 211 -17.85 -11.29 3.79
N ALA A 212 -18.31 -10.06 3.93
CA ALA A 212 -18.17 -9.27 5.15
C ALA A 212 -18.93 -9.88 6.34
N ASN A 213 -20.13 -10.44 6.11
CA ASN A 213 -20.90 -11.12 7.14
C ASN A 213 -20.13 -12.31 7.78
N GLN A 214 -19.45 -13.10 6.93
CA GLN A 214 -18.74 -14.32 7.33
C GLN A 214 -17.22 -14.14 7.43
N PHE A 215 -16.76 -12.89 7.44
CA PHE A 215 -15.33 -12.57 7.34
C PHE A 215 -14.55 -13.16 8.52
N PRO A 216 -13.52 -13.99 8.28
CA PRO A 216 -12.75 -14.61 9.36
C PRO A 216 -11.80 -13.58 10.00
N GLU A 217 -11.46 -13.84 11.26
CA GLU A 217 -10.45 -13.04 11.96
C GLU A 217 -9.07 -13.27 11.37
N ASP A 218 -8.24 -12.24 11.41
CA ASP A 218 -6.85 -12.24 10.95
C ASP A 218 -6.67 -12.80 9.53
N ALA A 219 -7.65 -12.58 8.65
CA ALA A 219 -7.58 -13.04 7.28
C ALA A 219 -6.50 -12.31 6.46
N ILE A 220 -6.08 -12.93 5.36
CA ILE A 220 -5.31 -12.29 4.30
C ILE A 220 -6.19 -12.29 3.06
N VAL A 221 -6.49 -11.12 2.54
CA VAL A 221 -7.21 -10.97 1.26
C VAL A 221 -6.22 -10.64 0.17
N VAL A 222 -6.29 -11.36 -0.94
CA VAL A 222 -5.55 -11.06 -2.17
C VAL A 222 -6.55 -10.60 -3.20
N ASP A 223 -6.44 -9.35 -3.64
CA ASP A 223 -7.45 -8.69 -4.46
C ASP A 223 -6.99 -8.51 -5.90
N GLU A 224 -7.56 -9.33 -6.75
CA GLU A 224 -7.59 -9.19 -8.21
C GLU A 224 -9.04 -9.36 -8.72
N GLY A 225 -10.00 -8.89 -7.91
CA GLY A 225 -11.45 -9.11 -8.14
C GLY A 225 -12.05 -8.31 -9.29
N GLY A 226 -11.32 -7.36 -9.84
CA GLY A 226 -11.79 -6.54 -10.95
C GLY A 226 -13.15 -5.88 -10.65
N THR A 227 -14.13 -6.11 -11.52
CA THR A 227 -15.47 -5.51 -11.41
C THR A 227 -16.20 -5.86 -10.11
N CYS A 228 -16.04 -7.08 -9.61
CA CYS A 228 -16.70 -7.54 -8.38
C CYS A 228 -15.93 -7.18 -7.10
N GLY A 229 -14.65 -6.84 -7.19
CA GLY A 229 -13.78 -6.53 -6.05
C GLY A 229 -14.22 -5.28 -5.28
N GLY A 230 -14.80 -4.29 -5.94
CA GLY A 230 -15.21 -3.03 -5.31
C GLY A 230 -16.20 -3.21 -4.17
N GLY A 231 -17.20 -4.08 -4.32
CA GLY A 231 -18.14 -4.40 -3.25
C GLY A 231 -17.47 -5.06 -2.04
N ALA A 232 -16.55 -5.99 -2.28
CA ALA A 232 -15.77 -6.62 -1.24
C ALA A 232 -14.87 -5.59 -0.51
N THR A 233 -14.13 -4.76 -1.26
CA THR A 233 -13.27 -3.72 -0.69
C THR A 233 -14.05 -2.76 0.22
N MET A 234 -15.23 -2.33 -0.22
CA MET A 234 -16.06 -1.38 0.51
C MET A 234 -16.68 -1.99 1.77
N LEU A 235 -17.23 -3.19 1.67
CA LEU A 235 -18.03 -3.78 2.76
C LEU A 235 -17.19 -4.55 3.80
N THR A 236 -15.94 -4.88 3.50
CA THR A 236 -15.05 -5.51 4.48
C THR A 236 -14.21 -4.52 5.30
N ARG A 237 -14.35 -3.21 5.06
CA ARG A 237 -13.57 -2.19 5.79
C ARG A 237 -13.80 -2.20 7.29
N THR A 238 -15.00 -2.62 7.74
CA THR A 238 -15.39 -2.71 9.15
C THR A 238 -15.30 -4.13 9.72
N CYS A 239 -14.83 -5.11 8.92
CA CYS A 239 -14.61 -6.49 9.34
C CYS A 239 -13.47 -6.61 10.36
N PRO A 240 -13.28 -7.80 11.00
CA PRO A 240 -12.12 -8.02 11.85
C PRO A 240 -10.79 -7.61 11.23
N PRO A 241 -9.77 -7.28 12.03
CA PRO A 241 -8.44 -6.91 11.53
C PRO A 241 -7.91 -7.91 10.51
N HIS A 242 -7.40 -7.42 9.39
CA HIS A 242 -6.92 -8.26 8.30
C HIS A 242 -5.89 -7.55 7.42
N ASP A 243 -5.16 -8.34 6.64
CA ASP A 243 -4.29 -7.84 5.58
C ASP A 243 -5.01 -7.84 4.23
N TRP A 244 -4.78 -6.79 3.44
CA TRP A 244 -5.29 -6.64 2.09
C TRP A 244 -4.13 -6.45 1.13
N LEU A 245 -3.89 -7.41 0.25
CA LEU A 245 -2.86 -7.40 -0.77
C LEU A 245 -3.47 -6.97 -2.10
N MET A 246 -2.93 -5.91 -2.69
CA MET A 246 -3.47 -5.34 -3.92
C MET A 246 -2.58 -5.64 -5.12
N LEU A 247 -3.21 -5.65 -6.29
CA LEU A 247 -2.53 -5.72 -7.56
C LEU A 247 -1.66 -4.47 -7.76
N THR A 248 -0.34 -4.64 -7.77
CA THR A 248 0.61 -3.56 -8.06
C THR A 248 1.11 -3.66 -9.50
N GLY A 249 1.41 -2.51 -10.13
CA GLY A 249 1.94 -2.44 -11.49
C GLY A 249 1.01 -2.95 -12.59
N GLY A 250 -0.27 -3.21 -12.29
CA GLY A 250 -1.23 -3.73 -13.26
C GLY A 250 -0.94 -5.17 -13.73
N SER A 251 -0.18 -5.94 -12.95
CA SER A 251 0.23 -7.31 -13.30
C SER A 251 -0.89 -8.31 -13.05
N ILE A 252 -1.88 -8.36 -13.95
CA ILE A 252 -2.98 -9.33 -13.88
C ILE A 252 -2.45 -10.77 -13.93
N GLY A 253 -3.15 -11.66 -13.19
CA GLY A 253 -2.72 -13.04 -12.97
C GLY A 253 -1.89 -13.23 -11.70
N TYR A 254 -1.70 -12.18 -10.90
CA TYR A 254 -0.95 -12.29 -9.65
C TYR A 254 -1.78 -12.93 -8.51
N GLY A 255 -3.09 -12.84 -8.57
CA GLY A 255 -3.98 -13.14 -7.43
C GLY A 255 -3.82 -14.56 -6.90
N MET A 256 -3.98 -15.59 -7.73
CA MET A 256 -3.87 -16.99 -7.29
C MET A 256 -2.47 -17.39 -6.82
N PRO A 257 -1.37 -17.08 -7.55
CA PRO A 257 -0.04 -17.41 -7.04
C PRO A 257 0.31 -16.63 -5.76
N CYS A 258 -0.10 -15.36 -5.64
CA CYS A 258 0.07 -14.59 -4.42
C CYS A 258 -0.71 -15.19 -3.24
N ALA A 259 -1.96 -15.59 -3.45
CA ALA A 259 -2.77 -16.25 -2.42
C ALA A 259 -2.16 -17.59 -1.98
N THR A 260 -1.64 -18.37 -2.93
CA THR A 260 -0.91 -19.60 -2.62
C THR A 260 0.33 -19.33 -1.78
N GLY A 261 1.13 -18.33 -2.17
CA GLY A 261 2.31 -17.91 -1.41
C GLY A 261 1.95 -17.42 0.00
N ALA A 262 0.90 -16.63 0.13
CA ALA A 262 0.40 -16.16 1.42
C ALA A 262 -0.04 -17.32 2.34
N ALA A 263 -0.73 -18.33 1.78
CA ALA A 263 -1.15 -19.52 2.53
C ALA A 263 0.03 -20.37 3.00
N VAL A 264 1.07 -20.48 2.18
CA VAL A 264 2.31 -21.19 2.54
C VAL A 264 3.07 -20.41 3.64
N ALA A 265 3.17 -19.09 3.50
CA ALA A 265 3.89 -18.23 4.45
C ALA A 265 3.14 -18.07 5.79
N SER A 266 1.83 -18.19 5.79
CA SER A 266 0.98 -17.98 6.96
C SER A 266 -0.06 -19.11 7.11
N PRO A 267 0.37 -20.35 7.43
CA PRO A 267 -0.48 -21.54 7.37
C PRO A 267 -1.64 -21.55 8.37
N TYR A 268 -1.58 -20.69 9.38
CA TYR A 268 -2.62 -20.58 10.42
C TYR A 268 -3.64 -19.46 10.13
N ARG A 269 -3.41 -18.66 9.09
CA ARG A 269 -4.31 -17.58 8.69
C ARG A 269 -5.18 -18.02 7.50
N ARG A 270 -6.41 -17.56 7.48
CA ARG A 270 -7.31 -17.82 6.36
C ARG A 270 -6.94 -16.87 5.20
N VAL A 271 -6.66 -17.43 4.03
CA VAL A 271 -6.42 -16.65 2.81
C VAL A 271 -7.67 -16.65 1.94
N ILE A 272 -8.06 -15.47 1.48
CA ILE A 272 -9.21 -15.23 0.60
C ILE A 272 -8.66 -14.61 -0.69
N CYS A 273 -8.86 -15.28 -1.83
CA CYS A 273 -8.49 -14.75 -3.15
C CYS A 273 -9.75 -14.23 -3.86
N LEU A 274 -9.77 -12.93 -4.14
CA LEU A 274 -10.75 -12.32 -5.03
C LEU A 274 -10.15 -12.30 -6.43
N GLN A 275 -10.65 -13.13 -7.31
CA GLN A 275 -10.05 -13.36 -8.63
C GLN A 275 -11.04 -13.09 -9.74
N ALA A 276 -10.65 -12.26 -10.71
CA ALA A 276 -11.35 -12.13 -11.99
C ALA A 276 -10.99 -13.30 -12.92
N ASP A 277 -11.96 -13.76 -13.69
CA ASP A 277 -11.81 -14.88 -14.60
C ASP A 277 -10.67 -14.69 -15.62
N GLY A 278 -10.62 -13.55 -16.29
CA GLY A 278 -9.57 -13.23 -17.26
C GLY A 278 -8.18 -13.18 -16.64
N GLY A 279 -8.03 -12.50 -15.50
CA GLY A 279 -6.76 -12.42 -14.76
C GLY A 279 -6.30 -13.81 -14.31
N GLY A 280 -7.20 -14.61 -13.75
CA GLY A 280 -6.91 -15.97 -13.30
C GLY A 280 -6.33 -16.86 -14.40
N MET A 281 -6.79 -16.73 -15.62
CA MET A 281 -6.35 -17.57 -16.74
C MET A 281 -4.90 -17.33 -17.18
N TYR A 282 -4.23 -16.29 -16.70
CA TYR A 282 -2.80 -16.08 -17.00
C TYR A 282 -1.87 -17.04 -16.24
N THR A 283 -2.30 -17.56 -15.09
CA THR A 283 -1.42 -18.26 -14.15
C THR A 283 -2.01 -19.55 -13.57
N VAL A 284 -3.12 -20.02 -14.11
CA VAL A 284 -3.74 -21.32 -13.76
C VAL A 284 -2.93 -22.49 -14.30
#